data_6e26848d5739d09dbc8ef8a9a4535cc5
#
_entry.id   6e26848d5739d09dbc8ef8a9a4535cc5
#
_cell.length_a   1.000
_cell.length_b   1.000
_cell.length_c   1.000
_cell.angle_alpha   90.00
_cell.angle_beta   90.00
_cell.angle_gamma   90.00
#
_symmetry.space_group_name_H-M   'P 1'
#
loop_
_entity.id
_entity.type
_entity.pdbx_description
1 polymer ?
#
loop_
_entity_poly.entity_id
_entity_poly.type
_entity_poly.pdbx_seq_one_letter_code
_entity_poly.pdbx_strand_id
1 'polypeptide(L)'
;MIKTKQQLPKWFNGELYEEGGTVRNRFSGEEYELNNVELSMYDFVIGSTMVLEMAGGYKHTNVDELRKGLDWFRKHNVEAYMVLLD
;
A
#
# COMPACT_ATOMS: atom_id res chain seq x y z
N MET A 1 -1.06 23.14 9.13
CA MET A 1 -2.29 22.45 8.84
C MET A 1 -2.30 21.05 9.44
N ILE A 2 -3.41 20.68 10.03
CA ILE A 2 -3.51 19.39 10.68
C ILE A 2 -3.96 18.35 9.68
N LYS A 3 -3.15 17.34 9.50
CA LYS A 3 -3.57 16.22 8.67
C LYS A 3 -4.50 15.33 9.46
N THR A 4 -5.44 14.72 8.76
CA THR A 4 -6.21 13.66 9.37
C THR A 4 -5.27 12.57 9.80
N LYS A 5 -5.41 12.13 11.04
CA LYS A 5 -4.53 11.12 11.58
C LYS A 5 -4.80 9.79 10.88
N GLN A 6 -3.77 9.27 10.23
CA GLN A 6 -3.86 7.99 9.56
C GLN A 6 -3.62 6.87 10.55
N GLN A 7 -4.37 5.81 10.40
CA GLN A 7 -4.18 4.61 11.22
C GLN A 7 -4.32 3.39 10.34
N LEU A 8 -3.54 2.37 10.65
CA LEU A 8 -3.69 1.10 9.97
C LEU A 8 -4.97 0.43 10.45
N PRO A 9 -5.72 -0.17 9.55
CA PRO A 9 -6.97 -0.82 9.94
C PRO A 9 -6.70 -2.09 10.76
N LYS A 10 -7.74 -2.54 11.45
CA LYS A 10 -7.61 -3.70 12.31
C LYS A 10 -7.27 -4.97 11.55
N TRP A 11 -7.68 -5.06 10.29
CA TRP A 11 -7.40 -6.23 9.47
C TRP A 11 -5.94 -6.29 9.01
N PHE A 12 -5.21 -5.17 9.15
CA PHE A 12 -3.83 -5.12 8.69
C PHE A 12 -2.95 -6.02 9.55
N ASN A 13 -2.21 -6.91 8.91
CA ASN A 13 -1.30 -7.81 9.61
C ASN A 13 0.11 -7.76 9.04
N GLY A 14 0.42 -6.70 8.30
CA GLY A 14 1.77 -6.50 7.81
C GLY A 14 2.66 -5.87 8.86
N GLU A 15 3.87 -5.56 8.44
CA GLU A 15 4.84 -4.95 9.33
C GLU A 15 4.62 -3.44 9.43
N LEU A 16 4.67 -2.91 10.64
CA LEU A 16 4.58 -1.46 10.85
C LEU A 16 5.99 -0.90 10.92
N TYR A 17 6.30 -0.02 9.99
CA TYR A 17 7.60 0.64 9.97
C TYR A 17 7.60 1.83 10.92
N GLU A 18 8.78 2.12 11.46
CA GLU A 18 8.92 3.25 12.37
C GLU A 18 9.06 4.57 11.65
N GLU A 19 9.62 4.53 10.43
CA GLU A 19 9.86 5.72 9.64
C GLU A 19 9.31 5.55 8.25
N GLY A 20 9.00 6.68 7.61
CA GLY A 20 8.60 6.66 6.23
C GLY A 20 9.79 6.53 5.30
N GLY A 21 9.52 6.64 4.03
CA GLY A 21 10.58 6.57 3.03
C GLY A 21 10.06 6.90 1.66
N THR A 22 10.98 7.01 0.73
CA THR A 22 10.66 7.29 -0.67
C THR A 22 10.56 5.97 -1.41
N VAL A 23 9.47 5.81 -2.16
CA VAL A 23 9.27 4.62 -2.98
C VAL A 23 9.12 5.04 -4.43
N ARG A 24 9.33 4.11 -5.32
CA ARG A 24 9.31 4.37 -6.76
C ARG A 24 8.36 3.43 -7.46
N ASN A 25 7.58 3.99 -8.38
CA ASN A 25 6.79 3.18 -9.28
C ASN A 25 7.75 2.53 -10.28
N ARG A 26 7.81 1.21 -10.29
CA ARG A 26 8.79 0.49 -11.11
C ARG A 26 8.48 0.57 -12.61
N PHE A 27 7.30 1.01 -12.98
CA PHE A 27 6.95 1.14 -14.39
C PHE A 27 7.19 2.54 -14.91
N SER A 28 6.80 3.56 -14.15
CA SER A 28 6.95 4.95 -14.58
C SER A 28 8.23 5.60 -14.11
N GLY A 29 8.84 5.07 -13.06
CA GLY A 29 10.01 5.69 -12.45
C GLY A 29 9.69 6.83 -11.53
N GLU A 30 8.42 7.19 -11.38
CA GLU A 30 8.04 8.27 -10.49
C GLU A 30 8.24 7.88 -9.02
N GLU A 31 8.67 8.84 -8.23
CA GLU A 31 8.91 8.62 -6.80
C GLU A 31 7.91 9.39 -5.98
N TYR A 32 7.64 8.87 -4.80
CA TYR A 32 6.73 9.52 -3.87
C TYR A 32 7.17 9.20 -2.45
N GLU A 33 7.18 10.24 -1.61
CA GLU A 33 7.58 10.06 -0.22
C GLU A 33 6.37 9.71 0.62
N LEU A 34 6.47 8.61 1.36
CA LEU A 34 5.39 8.10 2.21
C LEU A 34 5.79 8.23 3.67
N ASN A 35 4.81 8.50 4.53
CA ASN A 35 5.06 8.45 5.96
C ASN A 35 5.09 6.97 6.39
N ASN A 36 5.34 6.74 7.69
CA ASN A 36 5.52 5.36 8.17
C ASN A 36 4.26 4.52 8.00
N VAL A 37 3.09 5.10 8.23
CA VAL A 37 1.83 4.35 8.08
C VAL A 37 1.59 4.00 6.62
N GLU A 38 1.80 4.98 5.73
CA GLU A 38 1.62 4.78 4.30
C GLU A 38 2.62 3.76 3.77
N LEU A 39 3.87 3.83 4.22
CA LEU A 39 4.88 2.89 3.77
C LEU A 39 4.54 1.47 4.18
N SER A 40 4.04 1.30 5.40
CA SER A 40 3.62 -0.01 5.89
C SER A 40 2.52 -0.60 5.01
N MET A 41 1.52 0.22 4.70
CA MET A 41 0.43 -0.25 3.85
C MET A 41 0.91 -0.51 2.42
N TYR A 42 1.80 0.34 1.91
CA TYR A 42 2.35 0.17 0.57
C TYR A 42 3.08 -1.17 0.46
N ASP A 43 3.92 -1.46 1.46
CA ASP A 43 4.66 -2.72 1.46
C ASP A 43 3.70 -3.92 1.49
N PHE A 44 2.66 -3.82 2.27
CA PHE A 44 1.63 -4.85 2.34
C PHE A 44 0.96 -5.06 0.98
N VAL A 45 0.60 -3.97 0.31
CA VAL A 45 -0.06 -4.04 -1.00
C VAL A 45 0.86 -4.69 -2.03
N ILE A 46 2.11 -4.26 -2.08
CA ILE A 46 3.07 -4.80 -3.03
C ILE A 46 3.34 -6.27 -2.75
N GLY A 47 3.49 -6.62 -1.47
CA GLY A 47 3.70 -8.02 -1.11
C GLY A 47 2.52 -8.90 -1.48
N SER A 48 1.31 -8.40 -1.25
CA SER A 48 0.11 -9.14 -1.62
C SER A 48 0.02 -9.35 -3.12
N THR A 49 0.36 -8.33 -3.90
CA THR A 49 0.37 -8.44 -5.35
C THR A 49 1.37 -9.50 -5.81
N MET A 50 2.56 -9.50 -5.23
CA MET A 50 3.59 -10.46 -5.60
C MET A 50 3.16 -11.90 -5.26
N VAL A 51 2.54 -12.08 -4.11
CA VAL A 51 2.05 -13.39 -3.72
C VAL A 51 1.00 -13.90 -4.70
N LEU A 52 0.08 -13.03 -5.11
CA LEU A 52 -0.93 -13.43 -6.08
C LEU A 52 -0.31 -13.83 -7.41
N GLU A 53 0.67 -13.07 -7.86
CA GLU A 53 1.34 -13.38 -9.12
C GLU A 53 2.08 -14.71 -9.04
N MET A 54 2.77 -14.95 -7.93
CA MET A 54 3.53 -16.18 -7.75
C MET A 54 2.62 -17.39 -7.62
N ALA A 55 1.45 -17.20 -7.02
CA ALA A 55 0.52 -18.31 -6.77
C ALA A 55 -0.37 -18.62 -7.97
N GLY A 56 -0.16 -17.96 -9.09
CA GLY A 56 -0.98 -18.22 -10.28
C GLY A 56 -2.30 -17.50 -10.26
N GLY A 57 -2.41 -16.39 -9.53
CA GLY A 57 -3.57 -15.53 -9.59
C GLY A 57 -4.56 -15.77 -8.47
N TYR A 58 -5.82 -15.86 -8.79
CA TYR A 58 -6.91 -15.70 -7.84
C TYR A 58 -7.29 -16.92 -7.05
N LYS A 59 -6.47 -17.93 -7.02
CA LYS A 59 -6.77 -19.14 -6.27
C LYS A 59 -6.64 -18.97 -4.76
N HIS A 60 -6.06 -17.85 -4.33
CA HIS A 60 -5.80 -17.63 -2.92
C HIS A 60 -6.58 -16.42 -2.44
N THR A 61 -6.72 -16.33 -1.14
CA THR A 61 -7.70 -15.47 -0.52
C THR A 61 -7.26 -14.03 -0.35
N ASN A 62 -6.04 -13.69 -0.74
CA ASN A 62 -5.49 -12.37 -0.44
C ASN A 62 -6.03 -11.27 -1.34
N VAL A 63 -6.89 -11.61 -2.29
CA VAL A 63 -7.49 -10.61 -3.18
C VAL A 63 -8.26 -9.57 -2.39
N ASP A 64 -9.02 -9.99 -1.39
CA ASP A 64 -9.81 -9.06 -0.60
C ASP A 64 -8.92 -8.10 0.18
N GLU A 65 -7.85 -8.60 0.76
CA GLU A 65 -6.94 -7.75 1.52
C GLU A 65 -6.20 -6.78 0.60
N LEU A 66 -5.82 -7.24 -0.58
CA LEU A 66 -5.20 -6.35 -1.56
C LEU A 66 -6.15 -5.22 -1.93
N ARG A 67 -7.40 -5.56 -2.20
CA ARG A 67 -8.40 -4.55 -2.55
C ARG A 67 -8.61 -3.56 -1.41
N LYS A 68 -8.66 -4.05 -0.18
CA LYS A 68 -8.81 -3.20 0.98
C LYS A 68 -7.61 -2.25 1.13
N GLY A 69 -6.42 -2.74 0.85
CA GLY A 69 -5.22 -1.90 0.90
C GLY A 69 -5.25 -0.80 -0.14
N LEU A 70 -5.66 -1.13 -1.35
CA LEU A 70 -5.80 -0.13 -2.41
C LEU A 70 -6.85 0.92 -2.05
N ASP A 71 -7.98 0.48 -1.49
CA ASP A 71 -9.02 1.40 -1.05
C ASP A 71 -8.51 2.30 0.06
N TRP A 72 -7.71 1.75 0.97
CA TRP A 72 -7.13 2.55 2.04
C TRP A 72 -6.30 3.70 1.48
N PHE A 73 -5.47 3.42 0.47
CA PHE A 73 -4.66 4.47 -0.16
C PHE A 73 -5.52 5.51 -0.85
N ARG A 74 -6.54 5.09 -1.58
CA ARG A 74 -7.41 6.04 -2.24
C ARG A 74 -8.12 6.96 -1.25
N LYS A 75 -8.38 6.45 -0.06
CA LYS A 75 -9.06 7.22 0.97
C LYS A 75 -8.12 8.15 1.72
N HIS A 76 -6.90 7.69 1.99
CA HIS A 76 -5.99 8.43 2.86
C HIS A 76 -4.92 9.21 2.12
N ASN A 77 -4.56 8.82 0.92
CA ASN A 77 -3.57 9.54 0.13
C ASN A 77 -3.77 9.19 -1.34
N VAL A 78 -4.73 9.83 -1.95
CA VAL A 78 -5.09 9.53 -3.33
C VAL A 78 -3.94 9.86 -4.29
N GLU A 79 -3.16 10.88 -3.98
CA GLU A 79 -2.04 11.24 -4.84
C GLU A 79 -1.00 10.14 -4.88
N ALA A 80 -0.65 9.59 -3.73
CA ALA A 80 0.27 8.46 -3.67
C ALA A 80 -0.28 7.27 -4.43
N TYR A 81 -1.58 7.01 -4.28
CA TYR A 81 -2.22 5.93 -5.02
C TYR A 81 -2.04 6.12 -6.52
N MET A 82 -2.28 7.33 -7.01
CA MET A 82 -2.18 7.60 -8.44
C MET A 82 -0.75 7.49 -8.96
N VAL A 83 0.22 7.90 -8.17
CA VAL A 83 1.62 7.82 -8.59
C VAL A 83 2.16 6.41 -8.51
N LEU A 84 1.82 5.68 -7.47
CA LEU A 84 2.50 4.42 -7.16
C LEU A 84 1.69 3.18 -7.49
N LEU A 85 0.37 3.25 -7.41
CA LEU A 85 -0.46 2.05 -7.44
C LEU A 85 -1.51 2.04 -8.54
N ASP A 86 -1.73 3.16 -9.19
CA ASP A 86 -2.74 3.24 -10.25
C ASP A 86 -2.27 2.58 -11.53
#